data_2c634b42b6e114043578f7ab595749a6
#
_entry.id   2c634b42b6e114043578f7ab595749a6
#
_cell.length_a   1.000
_cell.length_b   1.000
_cell.length_c   1.000
_cell.angle_alpha   90.00
_cell.angle_beta   90.00
_cell.angle_gamma   90.00
#
_symmetry.space_group_name_H-M   'P 1'
#
loop_
_entity.id
_entity.type
_entity.pdbx_description
1 polymer ?
#
loop_
_entity_poly.entity_id
_entity_poly.type
_entity_poly.pdbx_seq_one_letter_code
_entity_poly.pdbx_strand_id
1 'polypeptide(L)'
;MKRLDQKSHCAVNFALEIIGDPWSLLVVRDIAFNGKHTFNEFLASEERIARNILASRLAQLERNGILVKRTDPQDRRALLYSLTEKGVDLIPVLFELSKWSVKYDPKTAASKEFGDAYFKNPSRITRMVQVAAREGRAAFAGENSVIRKLGMS
;
A
#
# COMPACT_ATOMS: atom_id res chain seq x y z
N MET A 1 -5.98 -23.08 -14.24
CA MET A 1 -7.23 -22.45 -14.73
C MET A 1 -7.73 -21.51 -13.64
N LYS A 2 -7.89 -20.22 -13.96
CA LYS A 2 -8.39 -19.25 -12.98
C LYS A 2 -9.87 -19.52 -12.76
N ARG A 3 -10.27 -19.75 -11.52
CA ARG A 3 -11.68 -19.95 -11.16
C ARG A 3 -12.46 -18.69 -11.49
N LEU A 4 -13.55 -18.79 -12.24
CA LEU A 4 -14.40 -17.64 -12.60
C LEU A 4 -15.36 -17.29 -11.45
N ASP A 5 -15.64 -18.23 -10.56
CA ASP A 5 -16.60 -18.06 -9.46
C ASP A 5 -15.86 -17.92 -8.13
N GLN A 6 -16.39 -17.07 -7.26
CA GLN A 6 -15.92 -16.96 -5.87
C GLN A 6 -16.07 -18.30 -5.15
N LYS A 7 -15.06 -18.65 -4.33
CA LYS A 7 -15.10 -19.89 -3.54
C LYS A 7 -16.24 -19.87 -2.52
N SER A 8 -16.58 -18.70 -1.99
CA SER A 8 -17.66 -18.49 -1.03
C SER A 8 -18.04 -17.02 -0.95
N HIS A 9 -19.15 -16.70 -0.27
CA HIS A 9 -19.55 -15.32 0.03
C HIS A 9 -18.96 -14.78 1.34
N CYS A 10 -17.94 -15.44 1.90
CA CYS A 10 -17.21 -14.96 3.06
C CYS A 10 -16.44 -13.67 2.71
N ALA A 11 -16.59 -12.63 3.53
CA ALA A 11 -15.91 -11.35 3.33
C ALA A 11 -14.38 -11.49 3.35
N VAL A 12 -13.84 -12.36 4.20
CA VAL A 12 -12.39 -12.65 4.22
C VAL A 12 -11.95 -13.31 2.91
N ASN A 13 -12.72 -14.28 2.41
CA ASN A 13 -12.42 -14.93 1.13
C ASN A 13 -12.44 -13.93 -0.03
N PHE A 14 -13.41 -13.02 -0.07
CA PHE A 14 -13.47 -11.97 -1.08
C PHE A 14 -12.17 -11.15 -1.11
N ALA A 15 -11.71 -10.69 0.04
CA ALA A 15 -10.48 -9.92 0.15
C ALA A 15 -9.25 -10.74 -0.28
N LEU A 16 -9.14 -11.99 0.19
CA LEU A 16 -8.00 -12.85 -0.14
C LEU A 16 -7.93 -13.22 -1.63
N GLU A 17 -9.06 -13.30 -2.33
CA GLU A 17 -9.05 -13.54 -3.78
C GLU A 17 -8.48 -12.35 -4.58
N ILE A 18 -8.53 -11.14 -4.02
CA ILE A 18 -8.02 -9.91 -4.65
C ILE A 18 -6.60 -9.61 -4.18
N ILE A 19 -6.34 -9.66 -2.88
CA ILE A 19 -5.10 -9.18 -2.25
C ILE A 19 -4.37 -10.25 -1.43
N GLY A 20 -4.76 -11.51 -1.51
CA GLY A 20 -4.20 -12.58 -0.67
C GLY A 20 -2.85 -13.14 -1.12
N ASP A 21 -2.29 -12.65 -2.20
CA ASP A 21 -0.94 -12.99 -2.64
C ASP A 21 0.13 -12.17 -1.87
N PRO A 22 1.41 -12.60 -1.87
CA PRO A 22 2.45 -11.93 -1.10
C PRO A 22 2.80 -10.51 -1.58
N TRP A 23 2.36 -10.09 -2.78
CA TRP A 23 2.86 -8.90 -3.45
C TRP A 23 1.87 -7.74 -3.52
N SER A 24 0.59 -8.03 -3.62
CA SER A 24 -0.44 -7.01 -3.87
C SER A 24 -0.46 -5.92 -2.78
N LEU A 25 -0.48 -6.31 -1.51
CA LEU A 25 -0.45 -5.33 -0.41
C LEU A 25 0.90 -4.62 -0.26
N LEU A 26 2.00 -5.23 -0.69
CA LEU A 26 3.30 -4.54 -0.72
C LEU A 26 3.33 -3.42 -1.76
N VAL A 27 2.68 -3.59 -2.91
CA VAL A 27 2.50 -2.51 -3.89
C VAL A 27 1.65 -1.38 -3.30
N VAL A 28 0.54 -1.70 -2.66
CA VAL A 28 -0.31 -0.70 -1.99
C VAL A 28 0.48 0.05 -0.91
N ARG A 29 1.26 -0.65 -0.10
CA ARG A 29 2.18 -0.06 0.89
C ARG A 29 3.17 0.90 0.25
N ASP A 30 3.80 0.49 -0.84
CA ASP A 30 4.82 1.29 -1.52
C ASP A 30 4.25 2.60 -2.04
N ILE A 31 3.02 2.60 -2.54
CA ILE A 31 2.34 3.83 -2.96
C ILE A 31 1.96 4.67 -1.74
N ALA A 32 1.27 4.08 -0.76
CA ALA A 32 0.70 4.82 0.37
C ALA A 32 1.77 5.33 1.35
N PHE A 33 2.75 4.49 1.68
CA PHE A 33 3.74 4.80 2.72
C PHE A 33 5.01 5.43 2.13
N ASN A 34 5.49 4.94 1.00
CA ASN A 34 6.78 5.31 0.42
C ASN A 34 6.65 6.29 -0.76
N GLY A 35 5.45 6.58 -1.23
CA GLY A 35 5.21 7.51 -2.33
C GLY A 35 5.76 7.04 -3.67
N LYS A 36 5.86 5.73 -3.88
CA LYS A 36 6.29 5.15 -5.15
C LYS A 36 5.13 5.13 -6.14
N HIS A 37 5.43 5.44 -7.40
CA HIS A 37 4.41 5.54 -8.44
C HIS A 37 4.82 4.88 -9.76
N THR A 38 6.07 4.48 -9.94
CA THR A 38 6.58 3.92 -11.18
C THR A 38 6.92 2.44 -11.05
N PHE A 39 6.88 1.73 -12.17
CA PHE A 39 7.25 0.32 -12.22
C PHE A 39 8.66 0.06 -11.67
N ASN A 40 9.63 0.92 -12.04
CA ASN A 40 11.01 0.77 -11.59
C ASN A 40 11.17 1.05 -10.08
N GLU A 41 10.42 1.99 -9.52
CA GLU A 41 10.41 2.22 -8.07
C GLU A 41 9.90 1.00 -7.30
N PHE A 42 8.86 0.32 -7.79
CA PHE A 42 8.37 -0.92 -7.17
C PHE A 42 9.41 -2.04 -7.25
N LEU A 43 10.10 -2.18 -8.40
CA LEU A 43 11.17 -3.17 -8.55
C LEU A 43 12.34 -2.96 -7.58
N ALA A 44 12.60 -1.71 -7.18
CA ALA A 44 13.67 -1.35 -6.27
C ALA A 44 13.34 -1.65 -4.78
N SER A 45 12.15 -2.15 -4.47
CA SER A 45 11.78 -2.50 -3.11
C SER A 45 12.61 -3.66 -2.57
N GLU A 46 12.85 -3.68 -1.26
CA GLU A 46 13.73 -4.64 -0.59
C GLU A 46 13.32 -6.10 -0.80
N GLU A 47 12.02 -6.34 -0.96
CA GLU A 47 11.48 -7.68 -1.17
C GLU A 47 11.79 -8.27 -2.54
N ARG A 48 12.34 -7.48 -3.47
CA ARG A 48 12.85 -7.91 -4.78
C ARG A 48 11.85 -8.72 -5.61
N ILE A 49 10.69 -8.15 -5.84
CA ILE A 49 9.69 -8.76 -6.71
C ILE A 49 10.25 -8.98 -8.13
N ALA A 50 9.99 -10.15 -8.71
CA ALA A 50 10.35 -10.41 -10.10
C ALA A 50 9.51 -9.54 -11.06
N ARG A 51 10.13 -9.07 -12.13
CA ARG A 51 9.51 -8.15 -13.11
C ARG A 51 8.18 -8.65 -13.67
N ASN A 52 8.13 -9.92 -14.07
CA ASN A 52 6.91 -10.54 -14.60
C ASN A 52 5.80 -10.66 -13.54
N ILE A 53 6.16 -10.93 -12.29
CA ILE A 53 5.20 -10.99 -11.18
C ILE A 53 4.65 -9.59 -10.88
N LEU A 54 5.50 -8.58 -10.83
CA LEU A 54 5.06 -7.20 -10.64
C LEU A 54 4.08 -6.76 -11.73
N ALA A 55 4.42 -6.99 -13.00
CA ALA A 55 3.54 -6.67 -14.12
C ALA A 55 2.16 -7.35 -13.97
N SER A 56 2.15 -8.62 -13.61
CA SER A 56 0.92 -9.38 -13.36
C SER A 56 0.10 -8.81 -12.19
N ARG A 57 0.76 -8.44 -11.09
CA ARG A 57 0.08 -7.88 -9.91
C ARG A 57 -0.49 -6.49 -10.17
N LEU A 58 0.26 -5.62 -10.83
CA LEU A 58 -0.23 -4.29 -11.22
C LEU A 58 -1.47 -4.39 -12.12
N ALA A 59 -1.44 -5.27 -13.11
CA ALA A 59 -2.59 -5.51 -13.98
C ALA A 59 -3.81 -6.06 -13.21
N GLN A 60 -3.59 -6.96 -12.25
CA GLN A 60 -4.65 -7.51 -11.40
C GLN A 60 -5.26 -6.45 -10.49
N LEU A 61 -4.43 -5.63 -9.83
CA LEU A 61 -4.88 -4.55 -8.96
C LEU A 61 -5.67 -3.49 -9.74
N GLU A 62 -5.23 -3.17 -10.96
CA GLU A 62 -5.96 -2.27 -11.85
C GLU A 62 -7.33 -2.84 -12.24
N ARG A 63 -7.39 -4.11 -12.67
CA ARG A 63 -8.67 -4.77 -13.02
C ARG A 63 -9.65 -4.84 -11.85
N ASN A 64 -9.15 -4.95 -10.63
CA ASN A 64 -9.98 -4.96 -9.41
C ASN A 64 -10.29 -3.55 -8.88
N GLY A 65 -9.90 -2.50 -9.60
CA GLY A 65 -10.18 -1.13 -9.22
C GLY A 65 -9.42 -0.64 -7.99
N ILE A 66 -8.31 -1.28 -7.63
CA ILE A 66 -7.43 -0.85 -6.53
C ILE A 66 -6.48 0.26 -6.99
N LEU A 67 -5.96 0.11 -8.21
CA LEU A 67 -5.05 1.05 -8.84
C LEU A 67 -5.66 1.66 -10.09
N VAL A 68 -5.19 2.85 -10.42
CA VAL A 68 -5.33 3.49 -11.72
C VAL A 68 -3.95 3.87 -12.23
N LYS A 69 -3.73 3.72 -13.53
CA LYS A 69 -2.51 4.16 -14.18
C LYS A 69 -2.81 5.32 -15.15
N ARG A 70 -1.84 6.21 -15.26
CA ARG A 70 -1.87 7.33 -16.21
C ARG A 70 -0.49 7.51 -16.83
N THR A 71 -0.45 8.12 -18.00
CA THR A 71 0.82 8.55 -18.61
C THR A 71 1.43 9.70 -17.81
N ASP A 72 2.74 9.65 -17.56
CA ASP A 72 3.46 10.75 -16.93
C ASP A 72 3.42 11.99 -17.86
N PRO A 73 2.95 13.14 -17.36
CA PRO A 73 2.96 14.38 -18.15
C PRO A 73 4.36 14.82 -18.60
N GLN A 74 5.41 14.43 -17.88
CA GLN A 74 6.79 14.80 -18.17
C GLN A 74 7.52 13.76 -19.04
N ASP A 75 7.10 12.49 -19.01
CA ASP A 75 7.64 11.44 -19.87
C ASP A 75 6.49 10.54 -20.37
N ARG A 76 6.06 10.77 -21.60
CA ARG A 76 4.96 10.04 -22.24
C ARG A 76 5.19 8.52 -22.36
N ARG A 77 6.42 8.04 -22.14
CA ARG A 77 6.74 6.60 -22.14
C ARG A 77 6.61 5.97 -20.76
N ALA A 78 6.52 6.79 -19.71
CA ALA A 78 6.39 6.33 -18.34
C ALA A 78 4.91 6.29 -17.92
N LEU A 79 4.58 5.29 -17.09
CA LEU A 79 3.28 5.14 -16.46
C LEU A 79 3.40 5.43 -14.95
N LEU A 80 2.46 6.23 -14.43
CA LEU A 80 2.31 6.50 -13.02
C LEU A 80 1.12 5.74 -12.46
N TYR A 81 1.34 5.01 -11.38
CA TYR A 81 0.32 4.25 -10.66
C TYR A 81 -0.11 5.00 -9.40
N SER A 82 -1.40 5.07 -9.18
CA SER A 82 -2.00 5.71 -7.99
C SER A 82 -3.10 4.83 -7.41
N LEU A 83 -3.37 4.97 -6.12
CA LEU A 83 -4.50 4.30 -5.48
C LEU A 83 -5.81 4.97 -5.90
N THR A 84 -6.83 4.16 -6.17
CA THR A 84 -8.23 4.61 -6.21
C THR A 84 -8.76 4.76 -4.78
N GLU A 85 -9.99 5.26 -4.60
CA GLU A 85 -10.63 5.25 -3.27
C GLU A 85 -10.73 3.84 -2.68
N LYS A 86 -11.02 2.84 -3.51
CA LYS A 86 -10.99 1.43 -3.10
C LYS A 86 -9.60 0.98 -2.63
N GLY A 87 -8.54 1.47 -3.27
CA GLY A 87 -7.17 1.23 -2.84
C GLY A 87 -6.81 1.95 -1.54
N VAL A 88 -7.24 3.21 -1.40
CA VAL A 88 -7.06 4.00 -0.17
C VAL A 88 -7.74 3.35 1.03
N ASP A 89 -8.87 2.68 0.84
CA ASP A 89 -9.58 1.93 1.87
C ASP A 89 -8.82 0.69 2.36
N LEU A 90 -7.75 0.26 1.67
CA LEU A 90 -6.85 -0.79 2.16
C LEU A 90 -5.80 -0.31 3.17
N ILE A 91 -5.62 0.99 3.35
CA ILE A 91 -4.64 1.53 4.30
C ILE A 91 -4.88 1.03 5.74
N PRO A 92 -6.12 1.00 6.26
CA PRO A 92 -6.38 0.40 7.57
C PRO A 92 -5.98 -1.08 7.65
N VAL A 93 -6.12 -1.84 6.56
CA VAL A 93 -5.69 -3.24 6.51
C VAL A 93 -4.17 -3.36 6.68
N LEU A 94 -3.39 -2.48 6.04
CA LEU A 94 -1.94 -2.44 6.21
C LEU A 94 -1.54 -2.17 7.67
N PHE A 95 -2.24 -1.27 8.36
CA PHE A 95 -1.97 -0.98 9.76
C PHE A 95 -2.31 -2.16 10.67
N GLU A 96 -3.42 -2.86 10.44
CA GLU A 96 -3.77 -4.04 11.23
C GLU A 96 -2.79 -5.20 11.02
N LEU A 97 -2.30 -5.39 9.78
CA LEU A 97 -1.22 -6.35 9.50
C LEU A 97 0.07 -5.96 10.22
N SER A 98 0.44 -4.69 10.17
CA SER A 98 1.62 -4.17 10.87
C SER A 98 1.51 -4.37 12.38
N LYS A 99 0.36 -4.10 12.96
CA LYS A 99 0.07 -4.31 14.38
C LYS A 99 0.25 -5.77 14.79
N TRP A 100 -0.27 -6.69 14.00
CA TRP A 100 -0.08 -8.12 14.24
C TRP A 100 1.41 -8.50 14.17
N SER A 101 2.13 -8.01 13.15
CA SER A 101 3.54 -8.31 12.95
C SER A 101 4.43 -7.76 14.07
N VAL A 102 4.21 -6.54 14.52
CA VAL A 102 4.96 -5.94 15.64
C VAL A 102 4.88 -6.78 16.90
N LYS A 103 3.75 -7.45 17.13
CA LYS A 103 3.58 -8.33 18.29
C LYS A 103 4.44 -9.60 18.21
N TYR A 104 4.71 -10.13 17.01
CA TYR A 104 5.29 -11.45 16.83
C TYR A 104 6.67 -11.45 16.16
N ASP A 105 7.05 -10.39 15.46
CA ASP A 105 8.36 -10.24 14.83
C ASP A 105 9.24 -9.27 15.63
N PRO A 106 10.23 -9.80 16.39
CA PRO A 106 11.14 -8.95 17.17
C PRO A 106 12.11 -8.14 16.31
N LYS A 107 12.20 -8.44 15.01
CA LYS A 107 13.09 -7.75 14.06
C LYS A 107 12.34 -6.76 13.16
N THR A 108 11.07 -6.48 13.46
CA THR A 108 10.29 -5.55 12.64
C THR A 108 10.98 -4.18 12.56
N ALA A 109 10.99 -3.60 11.37
CA ALA A 109 11.45 -2.24 11.14
C ALA A 109 10.42 -1.17 11.55
N ALA A 110 9.23 -1.57 12.03
CA ALA A 110 8.21 -0.64 12.46
C ALA A 110 8.66 0.19 13.67
N SER A 111 8.57 1.52 13.54
CA SER A 111 8.89 2.43 14.64
C SER A 111 7.92 2.22 15.81
N LYS A 112 8.48 2.00 17.01
CA LYS A 112 7.68 1.89 18.23
C LYS A 112 6.91 3.19 18.51
N GLU A 113 7.57 4.32 18.31
CA GLU A 113 6.97 5.65 18.50
C GLU A 113 5.74 5.85 17.60
N PHE A 114 5.84 5.49 16.33
CA PHE A 114 4.71 5.54 15.41
C PHE A 114 3.62 4.54 15.80
N GLY A 115 3.98 3.33 16.20
CA GLY A 115 3.05 2.33 16.69
C GLY A 115 2.25 2.82 17.89
N ASP A 116 2.91 3.42 18.87
CA ASP A 116 2.27 3.98 20.06
C ASP A 116 1.31 5.13 19.68
N ALA A 117 1.70 6.00 18.76
CA ALA A 117 0.84 7.06 18.25
C ALA A 117 -0.39 6.51 17.51
N TYR A 118 -0.20 5.49 16.68
CA TYR A 118 -1.29 4.81 15.99
C TYR A 118 -2.27 4.17 16.99
N PHE A 119 -1.78 3.46 18.00
CA PHE A 119 -2.62 2.82 19.00
C PHE A 119 -3.44 3.80 19.84
N LYS A 120 -2.90 5.00 20.09
CA LYS A 120 -3.65 6.07 20.79
C LYS A 120 -4.82 6.60 19.98
N ASN A 121 -4.64 6.77 18.68
CA ASN A 121 -5.69 7.32 17.80
C ASN A 121 -5.60 6.74 16.38
N PRO A 122 -6.02 5.48 16.18
CA PRO A 122 -5.95 4.82 14.89
C PRO A 122 -6.68 5.57 13.77
N SER A 123 -7.86 6.12 14.07
CA SER A 123 -8.68 6.83 13.08
C SER A 123 -8.00 8.10 12.58
N ARG A 124 -7.35 8.85 13.46
CA ARG A 124 -6.61 10.07 13.09
C ARG A 124 -5.43 9.73 12.17
N ILE A 125 -4.60 8.79 12.59
CA ILE A 125 -3.40 8.39 11.83
C ILE A 125 -3.80 7.81 10.47
N THR A 126 -4.77 6.92 10.43
CA THR A 126 -5.30 6.37 9.18
C THR A 126 -5.75 7.47 8.23
N ARG A 127 -6.52 8.44 8.71
CA ARG A 127 -6.99 9.57 7.91
C ARG A 127 -5.83 10.41 7.37
N MET A 128 -4.81 10.68 8.16
CA MET A 128 -3.63 11.44 7.72
C MET A 128 -2.90 10.71 6.59
N VAL A 129 -2.72 9.40 6.70
CA VAL A 129 -2.08 8.58 5.66
C VAL A 129 -2.96 8.50 4.40
N GLN A 130 -4.26 8.36 4.54
CA GLN A 130 -5.20 8.37 3.42
C GLN A 130 -5.18 9.70 2.65
N VAL A 131 -5.13 10.82 3.34
CA VAL A 131 -5.00 12.14 2.72
C VAL A 131 -3.67 12.24 1.95
N ALA A 132 -2.56 11.83 2.55
CA ALA A 132 -1.26 11.82 1.87
C ALA A 132 -1.28 10.95 0.61
N ALA A 133 -1.90 9.78 0.67
CA ALA A 133 -2.03 8.87 -0.47
C ALA A 133 -2.86 9.48 -1.62
N ARG A 134 -3.99 10.15 -1.31
CA ARG A 134 -4.81 10.87 -2.31
C ARG A 134 -4.06 11.99 -2.99
N GLU A 135 -3.17 12.65 -2.27
CA GLU A 135 -2.32 13.72 -2.78
C GLU A 135 -1.05 13.22 -3.47
N GLY A 136 -0.87 11.90 -3.58
CA GLY A 136 0.30 11.29 -4.21
C GLY A 136 1.61 11.47 -3.42
N ARG A 137 1.52 11.76 -2.11
CA ARG A 137 2.67 11.97 -1.23
C ARG A 137 3.00 10.71 -0.43
N ALA A 138 4.28 10.55 -0.11
CA ALA A 138 4.71 9.55 0.85
C ALA A 138 4.20 9.87 2.25
N ALA A 139 3.63 8.89 2.94
CA ALA A 139 3.17 9.10 4.32
C ALA A 139 4.34 9.16 5.31
N PHE A 140 5.41 8.41 5.06
CA PHE A 140 6.52 8.23 6.00
C PHE A 140 7.85 8.81 5.55
N ALA A 141 7.88 9.56 4.45
CA ALA A 141 9.09 10.20 3.95
C ALA A 141 8.82 11.64 3.51
N GLY A 142 9.85 12.47 3.56
CA GLY A 142 9.80 13.87 3.13
C GLY A 142 9.29 14.85 4.18
N GLU A 143 9.40 16.15 3.87
CA GLU A 143 9.07 17.23 4.80
C GLU A 143 7.60 17.29 5.22
N ASN A 144 6.70 16.89 4.34
CA ASN A 144 5.25 16.88 4.57
C ASN A 144 4.71 15.52 5.03
N SER A 145 5.59 14.62 5.49
CA SER A 145 5.20 13.29 5.95
C SER A 145 4.32 13.33 7.20
N VAL A 146 3.54 12.28 7.39
CA VAL A 146 2.72 12.10 8.60
C VAL A 146 3.60 12.07 9.85
N ILE A 147 4.77 11.44 9.77
CA ILE A 147 5.73 11.38 10.87
C ILE A 147 6.13 12.78 11.33
N ARG A 148 6.52 13.66 10.40
CA ARG A 148 6.91 15.04 10.74
C ARG A 148 5.73 15.86 11.30
N LYS A 149 4.54 15.69 10.75
CA LYS A 149 3.33 16.37 11.26
C LYS A 149 2.95 15.92 12.68
N LEU A 150 3.38 14.73 13.09
CA LEU A 150 3.22 14.22 14.45
C LEU A 150 4.35 14.64 15.39
N GLY A 151 5.34 15.39 14.90
CA GLY A 151 6.51 15.83 15.69
C GLY A 151 7.50 14.69 15.97
N MET A 152 7.50 13.64 15.15
CA MET A 152 8.42 12.50 15.24
C MET A 152 9.62 12.71 14.33
N SER A 153 10.77 12.15 14.69
CA SER A 153 12.03 12.21 13.92
C SER A 153 12.24 10.96 13.07
#